data_e4419b51cc37e779a4c9d48d1c284fb2
#
_entry.id   e4419b51cc37e779a4c9d48d1c284fb2
#
_cell.length_a   1.000
_cell.length_b   1.000
_cell.length_c   1.000
_cell.angle_alpha   90.00
_cell.angle_beta   90.00
_cell.angle_gamma   90.00
#
_symmetry.space_group_name_H-M   'P 1'
#
loop_
_entity.id
_entity.type
_entity.pdbx_description
1 polymer ?
#
loop_
_entity_poly.entity_id
_entity_poly.type
_entity_poly.pdbx_seq_one_letter_code
_entity_poly.pdbx_strand_id
1 'polypeptide(L)'
;MWLLLASGIDLDAFLIGGAKMINLGTLKEITDLRSVWPHEALNFTPWVAENVDLLGDAVGLDITVDETESSVGDFNVDIYASETGTDRKIIIENQLEDTDHDHLGKLITYASGKGADVVIWVVRHAREEHKAAVEWLNNHTDDKIGFFLCEIKLFQIGSSDIAPSFTVVERPNDWAKEIKKTEHNSPRHHKRLEYWTAFNDYAFKNANFAKEFNQRKPSTDHWMDISIGTSAVHLGITMIQKRNENGVELYINDDKELFRSLFDKKESIEKESGLTYDWQELPLKKASRILVTNPADFEDSSKWPEQFEWIMDTLLKMKKAFKKYI
;
A
#
# COMPACT_ATOMS: atom_id res chain seq x y z
N MET A 1 53.75 -11.55 -34.09
CA MET A 1 52.94 -12.03 -32.97
C MET A 1 53.76 -12.72 -31.86
N TRP A 2 55.10 -12.44 -31.74
CA TRP A 2 56.02 -13.05 -30.73
C TRP A 2 56.89 -12.02 -29.98
N LEU A 3 56.60 -10.72 -30.11
CA LEU A 3 57.36 -9.63 -29.47
C LEU A 3 56.56 -8.79 -28.45
N LEU A 4 55.32 -9.19 -28.11
CA LEU A 4 54.45 -8.44 -27.16
C LEU A 4 54.27 -9.17 -25.83
N LEU A 5 54.88 -10.33 -25.61
CA LEU A 5 54.80 -11.12 -24.34
C LEU A 5 55.86 -10.79 -23.30
N ALA A 6 56.74 -9.79 -23.56
CA ALA A 6 57.84 -9.44 -22.64
C ALA A 6 57.64 -8.11 -21.88
N SER A 7 56.51 -7.43 -21.98
CA SER A 7 56.29 -6.08 -21.41
C SER A 7 55.33 -6.01 -20.23
N GLY A 8 54.81 -7.13 -19.71
CA GLY A 8 54.00 -7.11 -18.48
C GLY A 8 52.77 -6.18 -18.56
N ILE A 9 52.31 -5.89 -19.77
CA ILE A 9 51.09 -5.07 -19.96
C ILE A 9 49.90 -6.00 -19.81
N ASP A 10 49.10 -5.75 -18.78
CA ASP A 10 47.83 -6.38 -18.52
C ASP A 10 46.90 -6.16 -19.73
N LEU A 11 46.69 -7.26 -20.48
CA LEU A 11 45.85 -7.23 -21.69
C LEU A 11 44.36 -6.90 -21.39
N ASP A 12 43.96 -6.95 -20.12
CA ASP A 12 42.62 -6.56 -19.68
C ASP A 12 42.44 -5.02 -19.59
N ALA A 13 43.50 -4.24 -19.67
CA ALA A 13 43.46 -2.78 -19.62
C ALA A 13 43.27 -2.10 -21.00
N PHE A 14 43.27 -2.87 -22.09
CA PHE A 14 43.17 -2.29 -23.47
C PHE A 14 41.81 -2.48 -24.17
N LEU A 15 40.81 -3.00 -23.46
CA LEU A 15 39.44 -2.98 -23.95
C LEU A 15 38.78 -1.67 -23.54
N ILE A 16 38.95 -0.66 -24.38
CA ILE A 16 38.24 0.62 -24.33
C ILE A 16 36.74 0.33 -24.28
N GLY A 17 36.07 0.68 -23.16
CA GLY A 17 34.63 0.68 -23.03
C GLY A 17 34.00 -0.70 -22.85
N GLY A 18 34.51 -1.50 -21.91
CA GLY A 18 33.83 -2.71 -21.46
C GLY A 18 32.54 -2.33 -20.73
N ALA A 19 31.45 -2.25 -21.47
CA ALA A 19 30.13 -2.29 -20.84
C ALA A 19 30.09 -3.55 -20.00
N LYS A 20 30.02 -3.39 -18.67
CA LYS A 20 29.87 -4.51 -17.73
C LYS A 20 28.62 -5.27 -18.18
N MET A 21 28.80 -6.46 -18.74
CA MET A 21 27.66 -7.29 -19.14
C MET A 21 26.86 -7.57 -17.88
N ILE A 22 25.68 -6.98 -17.80
CA ILE A 22 24.74 -7.23 -16.69
C ILE A 22 24.25 -8.67 -16.90
N ASN A 23 24.56 -9.54 -15.96
CA ASN A 23 24.04 -10.91 -15.97
C ASN A 23 22.58 -10.86 -15.51
N LEU A 24 21.66 -10.98 -16.45
CA LEU A 24 20.22 -11.02 -16.19
C LEU A 24 19.80 -12.46 -15.87
N GLY A 25 19.06 -12.63 -14.76
CA GLY A 25 18.44 -13.90 -14.41
C GLY A 25 17.25 -14.22 -15.36
N THR A 26 16.88 -15.50 -15.43
CA THR A 26 15.68 -15.94 -16.14
C THR A 26 14.53 -16.06 -15.16
N LEU A 27 13.41 -15.38 -15.48
CA LEU A 27 12.17 -15.47 -14.74
C LEU A 27 11.51 -16.82 -15.03
N LYS A 28 11.21 -17.58 -13.98
CA LYS A 28 10.50 -18.86 -14.05
C LYS A 28 9.16 -18.73 -13.35
N GLU A 29 8.08 -19.09 -14.04
CA GLU A 29 6.76 -19.19 -13.45
C GLU A 29 6.59 -20.51 -12.67
N ILE A 30 6.03 -20.44 -11.46
CA ILE A 30 5.63 -21.60 -10.65
C ILE A 30 4.12 -21.78 -10.86
N THR A 31 3.76 -22.78 -11.67
CA THR A 31 2.37 -23.02 -12.05
C THR A 31 1.57 -23.82 -11.03
N ASP A 32 2.25 -24.59 -10.17
CA ASP A 32 1.62 -25.31 -9.06
C ASP A 32 1.50 -24.39 -7.83
N LEU A 33 0.42 -23.63 -7.77
CA LEU A 33 0.15 -22.72 -6.65
C LEU A 33 -0.02 -23.48 -5.32
N ARG A 34 -0.49 -24.75 -5.38
CA ARG A 34 -0.70 -25.58 -4.18
C ARG A 34 0.61 -26.04 -3.55
N SER A 35 1.73 -25.95 -4.25
CA SER A 35 3.05 -26.14 -3.65
C SER A 35 3.42 -25.03 -2.65
N VAL A 36 2.80 -23.86 -2.77
CA VAL A 36 3.00 -22.71 -1.87
C VAL A 36 1.81 -22.56 -0.91
N TRP A 37 0.59 -22.68 -1.42
CA TRP A 37 -0.65 -22.63 -0.63
C TRP A 37 -1.43 -23.96 -0.77
N PRO A 38 -1.16 -24.95 0.09
CA PRO A 38 -1.82 -26.25 0.00
C PRO A 38 -3.36 -26.17 0.11
N HIS A 39 -3.85 -25.25 0.92
CA HIS A 39 -5.28 -25.05 1.18
C HIS A 39 -5.69 -23.61 0.91
N GLU A 40 -6.76 -23.40 0.16
CA GLU A 40 -7.31 -22.10 -0.19
C GLU A 40 -7.72 -21.30 1.05
N ALA A 41 -8.69 -21.81 1.81
CA ALA A 41 -9.20 -21.12 3.01
C ALA A 41 -8.18 -21.00 4.15
N LEU A 42 -7.25 -21.96 4.32
CA LEU A 42 -6.30 -21.98 5.45
C LEU A 42 -4.98 -21.27 5.14
N ASN A 43 -4.59 -21.16 3.88
CA ASN A 43 -3.28 -20.63 3.49
C ASN A 43 -3.39 -19.45 2.53
N PHE A 44 -4.16 -19.58 1.45
CA PHE A 44 -4.22 -18.57 0.40
C PHE A 44 -5.06 -17.36 0.81
N THR A 45 -6.28 -17.56 1.28
CA THR A 45 -7.16 -16.47 1.74
C THR A 45 -6.53 -15.64 2.87
N PRO A 46 -5.93 -16.23 3.93
CA PRO A 46 -5.19 -15.46 4.92
C PRO A 46 -4.00 -14.69 4.33
N TRP A 47 -3.25 -15.33 3.42
CA TRP A 47 -2.13 -14.68 2.77
C TRP A 47 -2.58 -13.47 1.93
N VAL A 48 -3.66 -13.59 1.15
CA VAL A 48 -4.24 -12.46 0.39
C VAL A 48 -4.66 -11.34 1.34
N ALA A 49 -5.31 -11.67 2.44
CA ALA A 49 -5.73 -10.68 3.44
C ALA A 49 -4.56 -9.93 4.07
N GLU A 50 -3.46 -10.63 4.38
CA GLU A 50 -2.23 -10.04 4.93
C GLU A 50 -1.46 -9.19 3.91
N ASN A 51 -1.58 -9.53 2.61
CA ASN A 51 -0.87 -8.87 1.51
C ASN A 51 -1.82 -8.16 0.55
N VAL A 52 -2.97 -7.69 1.05
CA VAL A 52 -4.03 -7.06 0.23
C VAL A 52 -3.53 -5.82 -0.53
N ASP A 53 -2.48 -5.17 -0.04
CA ASP A 53 -1.84 -4.04 -0.73
C ASP A 53 -1.36 -4.41 -2.14
N LEU A 54 -0.83 -5.65 -2.34
CA LEU A 54 -0.39 -6.13 -3.65
C LEU A 54 -1.55 -6.27 -4.64
N LEU A 55 -2.71 -6.73 -4.15
CA LEU A 55 -3.93 -6.81 -4.94
C LEU A 55 -4.48 -5.40 -5.20
N GLY A 56 -4.47 -4.55 -4.19
CA GLY A 56 -4.86 -3.14 -4.27
C GLY A 56 -4.08 -2.38 -5.34
N ASP A 57 -2.74 -2.53 -5.35
CA ASP A 57 -1.86 -1.93 -6.36
C ASP A 57 -2.23 -2.41 -7.78
N ALA A 58 -2.58 -3.68 -7.96
CA ALA A 58 -2.94 -4.23 -9.25
C ALA A 58 -4.28 -3.70 -9.78
N VAL A 59 -5.30 -3.57 -8.90
CA VAL A 59 -6.65 -3.08 -9.28
C VAL A 59 -6.79 -1.56 -9.19
N GLY A 60 -5.81 -0.87 -8.59
CA GLY A 60 -5.81 0.58 -8.42
C GLY A 60 -6.70 1.04 -7.27
N LEU A 61 -6.80 0.28 -6.18
CA LEU A 61 -7.60 0.57 -5.00
C LEU A 61 -6.75 0.49 -3.73
N ASP A 62 -7.01 1.37 -2.78
CA ASP A 62 -6.46 1.27 -1.43
C ASP A 62 -7.42 0.44 -0.56
N ILE A 63 -7.09 -0.83 -0.34
CA ILE A 63 -7.98 -1.82 0.28
C ILE A 63 -7.62 -2.01 1.74
N THR A 64 -8.61 -1.94 2.61
CA THR A 64 -8.50 -2.33 4.03
C THR A 64 -9.36 -3.54 4.30
N VAL A 65 -8.77 -4.65 4.74
CA VAL A 65 -9.50 -5.85 5.15
C VAL A 65 -10.26 -5.57 6.44
N ASP A 66 -11.56 -5.82 6.43
CA ASP A 66 -12.43 -5.67 7.58
C ASP A 66 -12.66 -7.04 8.26
N GLU A 67 -12.88 -8.12 7.49
CA GLU A 67 -13.20 -9.47 7.99
C GLU A 67 -12.82 -10.53 6.95
N THR A 68 -12.35 -11.68 7.40
CA THR A 68 -12.20 -12.88 6.59
C THR A 68 -13.30 -13.88 6.93
N GLU A 69 -13.72 -14.71 5.98
CA GLU A 69 -14.82 -15.69 6.14
C GLU A 69 -16.12 -15.01 6.65
N SER A 70 -16.45 -13.84 6.06
CA SER A 70 -17.57 -13.02 6.50
C SER A 70 -18.91 -13.58 6.03
N SER A 71 -19.85 -13.80 6.96
CA SER A 71 -21.12 -14.50 6.68
C SER A 71 -22.07 -13.71 5.78
N VAL A 72 -22.69 -14.43 4.83
CA VAL A 72 -23.80 -13.98 3.97
C VAL A 72 -24.87 -15.07 3.99
N GLY A 73 -25.88 -14.94 4.86
CA GLY A 73 -26.85 -16.02 5.09
C GLY A 73 -26.15 -17.29 5.58
N ASP A 74 -26.32 -18.38 4.83
CA ASP A 74 -25.70 -19.69 5.11
C ASP A 74 -24.29 -19.86 4.49
N PHE A 75 -23.74 -18.82 3.86
CA PHE A 75 -22.47 -18.83 3.14
C PHE A 75 -21.51 -17.79 3.71
N ASN A 76 -20.23 -17.93 3.36
CA ASN A 76 -19.18 -16.98 3.75
C ASN A 76 -18.48 -16.43 2.51
N VAL A 77 -18.19 -15.13 2.55
CA VAL A 77 -17.27 -14.43 1.63
C VAL A 77 -15.85 -14.64 2.15
N ASP A 78 -14.91 -14.98 1.29
CA ASP A 78 -13.51 -15.20 1.70
C ASP A 78 -12.91 -13.96 2.39
N ILE A 79 -13.03 -12.78 1.77
CA ILE A 79 -12.57 -11.51 2.36
C ILE A 79 -13.62 -10.43 2.13
N TYR A 80 -14.06 -9.81 3.21
CA TYR A 80 -14.83 -8.58 3.21
C TYR A 80 -13.92 -7.43 3.57
N ALA A 81 -13.94 -6.37 2.76
CA ALA A 81 -13.02 -5.25 2.87
C ALA A 81 -13.74 -3.94 2.57
N SER A 82 -13.08 -2.84 2.83
CA SER A 82 -13.49 -1.50 2.45
C SER A 82 -12.37 -0.78 1.71
N GLU A 83 -12.72 0.09 0.76
CA GLU A 83 -11.75 0.98 0.17
C GLU A 83 -11.37 2.06 1.17
N THR A 84 -10.08 2.21 1.42
CA THR A 84 -9.56 3.20 2.36
C THR A 84 -9.95 4.60 1.88
N GLY A 85 -10.65 5.33 2.75
CA GLY A 85 -11.03 6.70 2.47
C GLY A 85 -12.35 6.89 1.73
N THR A 86 -13.02 5.83 1.37
CA THR A 86 -14.40 5.87 0.86
C THR A 86 -15.30 4.98 1.72
N ASP A 87 -16.61 4.96 1.44
CA ASP A 87 -17.53 4.02 2.07
C ASP A 87 -17.78 2.79 1.17
N ARG A 88 -17.00 2.62 0.09
CA ARG A 88 -17.18 1.52 -0.85
C ARG A 88 -16.83 0.19 -0.20
N LYS A 89 -17.76 -0.74 -0.30
CA LYS A 89 -17.61 -2.10 0.22
C LYS A 89 -17.00 -2.99 -0.85
N ILE A 90 -16.02 -3.76 -0.46
CA ILE A 90 -15.28 -4.66 -1.34
C ILE A 90 -15.49 -6.09 -0.88
N ILE A 91 -15.79 -6.99 -1.79
CA ILE A 91 -15.69 -8.42 -1.57
C ILE A 91 -14.60 -9.02 -2.45
N ILE A 92 -13.85 -9.97 -1.90
CA ILE A 92 -12.80 -10.70 -2.62
C ILE A 92 -13.09 -12.18 -2.45
N GLU A 93 -13.25 -12.89 -3.57
CA GLU A 93 -13.35 -14.33 -3.65
C GLU A 93 -12.05 -14.89 -4.22
N ASN A 94 -11.51 -15.90 -3.57
CA ASN A 94 -10.24 -16.52 -3.91
C ASN A 94 -10.46 -17.93 -4.44
N GLN A 95 -9.77 -18.28 -5.52
CA GLN A 95 -9.85 -19.60 -6.12
C GLN A 95 -8.48 -20.03 -6.65
N LEU A 96 -7.86 -21.05 -6.05
CA LEU A 96 -6.58 -21.61 -6.51
C LEU A 96 -6.68 -22.46 -7.76
N GLU A 97 -7.84 -22.46 -8.41
CA GLU A 97 -8.14 -23.20 -9.64
C GLU A 97 -8.53 -22.24 -10.78
N ASP A 98 -8.83 -22.80 -11.95
CA ASP A 98 -9.40 -22.02 -13.04
C ASP A 98 -10.83 -21.60 -12.70
N THR A 99 -11.25 -20.44 -13.22
CA THR A 99 -12.62 -19.96 -13.04
C THR A 99 -13.68 -21.02 -13.32
N ASP A 100 -14.76 -21.03 -12.53
CA ASP A 100 -15.90 -21.92 -12.70
C ASP A 100 -17.25 -21.20 -12.46
N HIS A 101 -18.36 -21.89 -12.76
CA HIS A 101 -19.70 -21.32 -12.64
C HIS A 101 -20.14 -21.19 -11.18
N ASP A 102 -19.66 -22.06 -10.28
CA ASP A 102 -20.03 -22.05 -8.88
C ASP A 102 -19.50 -20.77 -8.20
N HIS A 103 -18.23 -20.41 -8.44
CA HIS A 103 -17.65 -19.17 -7.92
C HIS A 103 -18.26 -17.93 -8.56
N LEU A 104 -18.57 -17.95 -9.87
CA LEU A 104 -19.29 -16.85 -10.51
C LEU A 104 -20.67 -16.64 -9.86
N GLY A 105 -21.40 -17.72 -9.53
CA GLY A 105 -22.66 -17.64 -8.82
C GLY A 105 -22.50 -17.09 -7.40
N LYS A 106 -21.47 -17.51 -6.67
CA LYS A 106 -21.13 -16.98 -5.35
C LYS A 106 -20.86 -15.48 -5.39
N LEU A 107 -20.02 -15.00 -6.31
CA LEU A 107 -19.69 -13.59 -6.49
C LEU A 107 -20.94 -12.70 -6.60
N ILE A 108 -21.90 -13.11 -7.45
CA ILE A 108 -23.15 -12.38 -7.65
C ILE A 108 -24.00 -12.39 -6.38
N THR A 109 -24.11 -13.56 -5.73
CA THR A 109 -24.88 -13.74 -4.49
C THR A 109 -24.32 -12.90 -3.35
N TYR A 110 -23.00 -12.92 -3.19
CA TYR A 110 -22.33 -12.18 -2.11
C TYR A 110 -22.32 -10.67 -2.35
N ALA A 111 -22.10 -10.25 -3.60
CA ALA A 111 -22.22 -8.86 -3.98
C ALA A 111 -23.58 -8.27 -3.60
N SER A 112 -24.66 -9.01 -3.93
CA SER A 112 -26.01 -8.61 -3.58
C SER A 112 -26.26 -8.62 -2.06
N GLY A 113 -25.82 -9.68 -1.35
CA GLY A 113 -26.04 -9.86 0.08
C GLY A 113 -25.31 -8.85 0.97
N LYS A 114 -24.10 -8.45 0.60
CA LYS A 114 -23.30 -7.44 1.31
C LYS A 114 -23.54 -6.03 0.80
N GLY A 115 -24.23 -5.84 -0.33
CA GLY A 115 -24.35 -4.55 -1.01
C GLY A 115 -22.97 -4.03 -1.37
N ALA A 116 -22.16 -4.88 -2.03
CA ALA A 116 -20.80 -4.54 -2.41
C ALA A 116 -20.77 -3.56 -3.58
N ASP A 117 -19.85 -2.60 -3.52
CA ASP A 117 -19.56 -1.66 -4.61
C ASP A 117 -18.45 -2.17 -5.52
N VAL A 118 -17.60 -3.06 -4.99
CA VAL A 118 -16.49 -3.68 -5.73
C VAL A 118 -16.46 -5.17 -5.45
N VAL A 119 -16.28 -5.95 -6.50
CA VAL A 119 -16.17 -7.40 -6.46
C VAL A 119 -14.86 -7.80 -7.13
N ILE A 120 -13.98 -8.49 -6.43
CA ILE A 120 -12.69 -8.93 -6.95
C ILE A 120 -12.66 -10.46 -6.90
N TRP A 121 -12.50 -11.10 -8.07
CA TRP A 121 -12.32 -12.52 -8.20
C TRP A 121 -10.85 -12.83 -8.48
N VAL A 122 -10.16 -13.46 -7.54
CA VAL A 122 -8.76 -13.85 -7.66
C VAL A 122 -8.69 -15.33 -8.00
N VAL A 123 -8.08 -15.68 -9.13
CA VAL A 123 -8.02 -17.04 -9.66
C VAL A 123 -6.62 -17.43 -10.11
N ARG A 124 -6.36 -18.72 -10.25
CA ARG A 124 -5.16 -19.23 -10.92
C ARG A 124 -5.16 -18.87 -12.40
N HIS A 125 -6.26 -19.13 -13.09
CA HIS A 125 -6.42 -18.87 -14.51
C HIS A 125 -7.88 -18.51 -14.86
N ALA A 126 -8.05 -17.45 -15.64
CA ALA A 126 -9.35 -16.97 -16.08
C ALA A 126 -9.69 -17.56 -17.44
N ARG A 127 -10.74 -18.39 -17.52
CA ARG A 127 -11.26 -18.90 -18.79
C ARG A 127 -11.95 -17.77 -19.56
N GLU A 128 -11.85 -17.78 -20.89
CA GLU A 128 -12.41 -16.71 -21.74
C GLU A 128 -13.93 -16.55 -21.56
N GLU A 129 -14.67 -17.64 -21.31
CA GLU A 129 -16.12 -17.60 -21.07
C GLU A 129 -16.48 -16.82 -19.79
N HIS A 130 -15.69 -16.99 -18.73
CA HIS A 130 -15.91 -16.27 -17.48
C HIS A 130 -15.42 -14.83 -17.54
N LYS A 131 -14.33 -14.57 -18.28
CA LYS A 131 -13.90 -13.22 -18.59
C LYS A 131 -15.00 -12.45 -19.33
N ALA A 132 -15.58 -13.06 -20.38
CA ALA A 132 -16.71 -12.47 -21.11
C ALA A 132 -17.95 -12.27 -20.21
N ALA A 133 -18.18 -13.17 -19.24
CA ALA A 133 -19.26 -13.02 -18.29
C ALA A 133 -19.03 -11.84 -17.32
N VAL A 134 -17.81 -11.65 -16.83
CA VAL A 134 -17.43 -10.50 -15.99
C VAL A 134 -17.52 -9.20 -16.77
N GLU A 135 -17.06 -9.18 -18.03
CA GLU A 135 -17.23 -8.03 -18.92
C GLU A 135 -18.72 -7.70 -19.12
N TRP A 136 -19.55 -8.73 -19.33
CA TRP A 136 -21.00 -8.54 -19.46
C TRP A 136 -21.63 -7.96 -18.19
N LEU A 137 -21.23 -8.45 -17.00
CA LEU A 137 -21.67 -7.88 -15.72
C LEU A 137 -21.28 -6.40 -15.61
N ASN A 138 -20.05 -6.04 -15.94
CA ASN A 138 -19.58 -4.64 -15.94
C ASN A 138 -20.36 -3.74 -16.90
N ASN A 139 -20.89 -4.30 -17.99
CA ASN A 139 -21.66 -3.56 -18.98
C ASN A 139 -23.17 -3.45 -18.66
N HIS A 140 -23.71 -4.30 -17.76
CA HIS A 140 -25.15 -4.45 -17.55
C HIS A 140 -25.58 -4.29 -16.09
N THR A 141 -24.66 -4.05 -15.18
CA THR A 141 -24.99 -3.67 -13.79
C THR A 141 -24.97 -2.15 -13.63
N ASP A 142 -25.40 -1.68 -12.47
CA ASP A 142 -25.34 -0.25 -12.11
C ASP A 142 -23.88 0.22 -12.11
N ASP A 143 -23.61 1.44 -12.59
CA ASP A 143 -22.27 2.07 -12.60
C ASP A 143 -21.61 2.16 -11.22
N LYS A 144 -22.38 1.90 -10.15
CA LYS A 144 -21.86 1.88 -8.77
C LYS A 144 -21.17 0.59 -8.40
N ILE A 145 -21.38 -0.51 -9.13
CA ILE A 145 -20.74 -1.78 -8.86
C ILE A 145 -19.71 -2.12 -9.94
N GLY A 146 -18.51 -2.51 -9.52
CA GLY A 146 -17.43 -2.90 -10.41
C GLY A 146 -16.93 -4.31 -10.13
N PHE A 147 -16.78 -5.11 -11.19
CA PHE A 147 -16.27 -6.47 -11.12
C PHE A 147 -14.86 -6.55 -11.71
N PHE A 148 -13.91 -7.06 -10.91
CA PHE A 148 -12.55 -7.35 -11.33
C PHE A 148 -12.34 -8.86 -11.39
N LEU A 149 -11.61 -9.30 -12.41
CA LEU A 149 -11.08 -10.66 -12.52
C LEU A 149 -9.56 -10.58 -12.56
N CYS A 150 -8.90 -11.20 -11.60
CA CYS A 150 -7.46 -11.15 -11.41
C CYS A 150 -6.85 -12.54 -11.39
N GLU A 151 -5.75 -12.74 -12.13
CA GLU A 151 -4.94 -13.95 -12.00
C GLU A 151 -3.82 -13.73 -11.00
N ILE A 152 -3.62 -14.68 -10.08
CA ILE A 152 -2.43 -14.76 -9.22
C ILE A 152 -1.38 -15.62 -9.90
N LYS A 153 -0.17 -15.11 -10.04
CA LYS A 153 0.99 -15.80 -10.59
C LYS A 153 2.15 -15.78 -9.62
N LEU A 154 2.95 -16.81 -9.64
CA LEU A 154 4.15 -16.93 -8.83
C LEU A 154 5.38 -17.03 -9.73
N PHE A 155 6.39 -16.23 -9.41
CA PHE A 155 7.65 -16.18 -10.17
C PHE A 155 8.86 -16.37 -9.29
N GLN A 156 9.94 -16.89 -9.88
CA GLN A 156 11.23 -17.06 -9.21
C GLN A 156 12.38 -16.82 -10.20
N ILE A 157 13.47 -16.23 -9.73
CA ILE A 157 14.72 -16.09 -10.48
C ILE A 157 15.79 -16.91 -9.78
N GLY A 158 16.25 -18.01 -10.43
CA GLY A 158 17.23 -18.92 -9.83
C GLY A 158 16.72 -19.51 -8.51
N SER A 159 17.41 -19.25 -7.40
CA SER A 159 17.05 -19.69 -6.04
C SER A 159 16.56 -18.55 -5.16
N SER A 160 16.04 -17.46 -5.74
CA SER A 160 15.46 -16.37 -4.96
C SER A 160 14.18 -16.80 -4.23
N ASP A 161 13.68 -15.94 -3.34
CA ASP A 161 12.32 -16.10 -2.82
C ASP A 161 11.29 -16.05 -3.96
N ILE A 162 10.13 -16.67 -3.72
CA ILE A 162 9.02 -16.68 -4.67
C ILE A 162 8.33 -15.32 -4.63
N ALA A 163 8.15 -14.71 -5.81
CA ALA A 163 7.51 -13.42 -5.98
C ALA A 163 6.09 -13.60 -6.51
N PRO A 164 5.05 -13.21 -5.75
CA PRO A 164 3.67 -13.18 -6.23
C PRO A 164 3.42 -11.97 -7.13
N SER A 165 2.49 -12.12 -8.07
CA SER A 165 2.06 -11.05 -8.96
C SER A 165 0.58 -11.19 -9.28
N PHE A 166 -0.20 -10.14 -9.09
CA PHE A 166 -1.58 -10.08 -9.56
C PHE A 166 -1.64 -9.46 -10.95
N THR A 167 -2.39 -10.08 -11.85
CA THR A 167 -2.63 -9.58 -13.21
C THR A 167 -4.13 -9.37 -13.38
N VAL A 168 -4.55 -8.14 -13.63
CA VAL A 168 -5.96 -7.84 -13.91
C VAL A 168 -6.29 -8.28 -15.32
N VAL A 169 -7.19 -9.26 -15.45
CA VAL A 169 -7.66 -9.84 -16.71
C VAL A 169 -8.91 -9.11 -17.23
N GLU A 170 -9.79 -8.71 -16.30
CA GLU A 170 -10.98 -7.93 -16.61
C GLU A 170 -11.23 -6.89 -15.52
N ARG A 171 -11.72 -5.73 -15.91
CA ARG A 171 -12.02 -4.60 -15.01
C ARG A 171 -13.22 -3.79 -15.51
N PRO A 172 -13.89 -3.01 -14.65
CA PRO A 172 -14.97 -2.13 -15.05
C PRO A 172 -14.56 -1.12 -16.12
N ASN A 173 -15.42 -0.88 -17.08
CA ASN A 173 -15.23 0.13 -18.12
C ASN A 173 -15.14 1.52 -17.48
N ASP A 174 -14.21 2.36 -17.98
CA ASP A 174 -13.97 3.73 -17.47
C ASP A 174 -13.62 3.84 -15.97
N TRP A 175 -13.37 2.71 -15.27
CA TRP A 175 -13.01 2.66 -13.86
C TRP A 175 -11.92 3.67 -13.48
N ALA A 176 -10.87 3.77 -14.26
CA ALA A 176 -9.79 4.74 -14.04
C ALA A 176 -10.23 6.21 -14.17
N LYS A 177 -11.31 6.48 -14.92
CA LYS A 177 -11.88 7.82 -15.04
C LYS A 177 -12.86 8.12 -13.90
N GLU A 178 -13.59 7.11 -13.45
CA GLU A 178 -14.55 7.20 -12.34
C GLU A 178 -13.85 7.29 -10.99
N ILE A 179 -12.80 6.50 -10.75
CA ILE A 179 -11.94 6.66 -9.56
C ILE A 179 -11.48 8.12 -9.44
N LYS A 180 -10.93 8.70 -10.51
CA LYS A 180 -10.48 10.11 -10.49
C LYS A 180 -11.62 11.11 -10.25
N LYS A 181 -12.85 10.82 -10.70
CA LYS A 181 -14.02 11.69 -10.45
C LYS A 181 -14.56 11.50 -9.03
N THR A 182 -14.60 10.27 -8.54
CA THR A 182 -15.12 9.93 -7.21
C THR A 182 -14.13 10.34 -6.13
N GLU A 183 -12.83 10.17 -6.36
CA GLU A 183 -11.77 10.68 -5.50
C GLU A 183 -11.87 12.18 -5.26
N HIS A 184 -12.22 12.98 -6.28
CA HIS A 184 -12.37 14.41 -6.13
C HIS A 184 -13.71 14.86 -5.52
N ASN A 185 -14.74 14.00 -5.43
CA ASN A 185 -16.10 14.39 -5.06
C ASN A 185 -16.63 13.71 -3.78
N SER A 186 -15.88 12.84 -3.11
CA SER A 186 -16.39 12.23 -1.89
C SER A 186 -16.39 13.25 -0.73
N PRO A 187 -17.40 13.26 0.15
CA PRO A 187 -17.42 14.12 1.35
C PRO A 187 -16.17 13.96 2.21
N ARG A 188 -15.59 12.77 2.29
CA ARG A 188 -14.34 12.50 3.03
C ARG A 188 -13.13 13.13 2.37
N HIS A 189 -13.04 13.11 1.04
CA HIS A 189 -11.96 13.78 0.31
C HIS A 189 -12.02 15.30 0.47
N HIS A 190 -13.21 15.88 0.41
CA HIS A 190 -13.40 17.30 0.72
C HIS A 190 -12.97 17.60 2.16
N LYS A 191 -13.34 16.75 3.12
CA LYS A 191 -12.96 16.91 4.53
C LYS A 191 -11.45 16.83 4.74
N ARG A 192 -10.78 15.88 4.08
CA ARG A 192 -9.31 15.77 4.12
C ARG A 192 -8.63 16.99 3.50
N LEU A 193 -9.09 17.40 2.31
CA LEU A 193 -8.56 18.59 1.66
C LEU A 193 -8.77 19.85 2.53
N GLU A 194 -9.94 19.98 3.16
CA GLU A 194 -10.26 21.06 4.09
C GLU A 194 -9.32 21.01 5.31
N TYR A 195 -9.15 19.84 5.91
CA TYR A 195 -8.26 19.62 7.06
C TYR A 195 -6.80 19.97 6.75
N TRP A 196 -6.25 19.46 5.63
CA TRP A 196 -4.89 19.76 5.21
C TRP A 196 -4.68 21.21 4.80
N THR A 197 -5.70 21.84 4.21
CA THR A 197 -5.65 23.28 3.89
C THR A 197 -5.62 24.09 5.17
N ALA A 198 -6.50 23.79 6.13
CA ALA A 198 -6.53 24.44 7.42
C ALA A 198 -5.23 24.22 8.23
N PHE A 199 -4.68 22.99 8.19
CA PHE A 199 -3.39 22.68 8.81
C PHE A 199 -2.27 23.56 8.22
N ASN A 200 -2.17 23.64 6.90
CA ASN A 200 -1.17 24.49 6.27
C ASN A 200 -1.33 25.97 6.64
N ASP A 201 -2.56 26.48 6.59
CA ASP A 201 -2.84 27.87 6.94
C ASP A 201 -2.53 28.19 8.40
N TYR A 202 -2.67 27.19 9.28
CA TYR A 202 -2.35 27.32 10.69
C TYR A 202 -0.85 27.19 10.95
N ALA A 203 -0.25 26.09 10.49
CA ALA A 203 1.13 25.72 10.83
C ALA A 203 2.16 26.70 10.24
N PHE A 204 1.96 27.14 9.00
CA PHE A 204 2.93 28.02 8.32
C PHE A 204 2.79 29.50 8.67
N LYS A 205 1.82 29.88 9.49
CA LYS A 205 1.83 31.18 10.21
C LYS A 205 2.84 31.22 11.34
N ASN A 206 3.23 30.05 11.87
CA ASN A 206 4.26 29.94 12.90
C ASN A 206 5.64 30.02 12.24
N ALA A 207 6.36 31.11 12.48
CA ALA A 207 7.66 31.38 11.86
C ALA A 207 8.73 30.32 12.19
N ASN A 208 8.68 29.71 13.39
CA ASN A 208 9.61 28.65 13.79
C ASN A 208 9.32 27.37 13.01
N PHE A 209 8.06 27.01 12.84
CA PHE A 209 7.67 25.84 12.05
C PHE A 209 7.99 26.03 10.57
N ALA A 210 7.65 27.17 10.00
CA ALA A 210 7.92 27.51 8.60
C ALA A 210 9.43 27.57 8.26
N LYS A 211 10.29 27.82 9.25
CA LYS A 211 11.75 27.76 9.08
C LYS A 211 12.27 26.34 8.98
N GLU A 212 11.61 25.41 9.67
CA GLU A 212 12.06 24.02 9.76
C GLU A 212 11.46 23.12 8.65
N PHE A 213 10.30 23.46 8.12
CA PHE A 213 9.58 22.64 7.15
C PHE A 213 9.10 23.47 5.95
N ASN A 214 9.02 22.79 4.79
CA ASN A 214 8.44 23.38 3.59
C ASN A 214 6.96 22.99 3.49
N GLN A 215 6.13 23.96 3.13
CA GLN A 215 4.71 23.74 2.90
C GLN A 215 4.51 22.78 1.73
N ARG A 216 3.62 21.81 1.91
CA ARG A 216 3.17 20.87 0.86
C ARG A 216 1.80 21.28 0.34
N LYS A 217 1.53 21.01 -0.93
CA LYS A 217 0.20 21.20 -1.49
C LYS A 217 -0.77 20.26 -0.78
N PRO A 218 -1.91 20.73 -0.24
CA PRO A 218 -2.94 19.86 0.31
C PRO A 218 -3.47 18.89 -0.74
N SER A 219 -3.71 17.65 -0.33
CA SER A 219 -4.29 16.60 -1.17
C SER A 219 -5.57 16.04 -0.52
N THR A 220 -6.20 15.11 -1.19
CA THR A 220 -7.33 14.35 -0.67
C THR A 220 -6.91 13.09 0.07
N ASP A 221 -5.60 12.81 0.13
CA ASP A 221 -5.05 11.65 0.81
C ASP A 221 -5.24 11.74 2.32
N HIS A 222 -5.25 10.59 2.99
CA HIS A 222 -5.31 10.53 4.45
C HIS A 222 -3.95 10.78 5.12
N TRP A 223 -2.91 11.06 4.35
CA TRP A 223 -1.55 11.34 4.81
C TRP A 223 -0.93 12.54 4.08
N MET A 224 0.09 13.11 4.68
CA MET A 224 0.89 14.20 4.12
C MET A 224 2.36 14.00 4.47
N ASP A 225 3.23 13.85 3.47
CA ASP A 225 4.67 13.74 3.66
C ASP A 225 5.34 15.08 3.91
N ILE A 226 6.32 15.09 4.79
CA ILE A 226 7.16 16.24 5.09
C ILE A 226 8.63 15.83 4.97
N SER A 227 9.33 16.42 4.01
CA SER A 227 10.76 16.16 3.80
C SER A 227 11.60 16.69 4.96
N ILE A 228 12.61 15.91 5.36
CA ILE A 228 13.61 16.30 6.36
C ILE A 228 15.03 16.40 5.79
N GLY A 229 15.15 16.47 4.46
CA GLY A 229 16.42 16.73 3.77
C GLY A 229 17.16 15.49 3.32
N THR A 230 16.56 14.31 3.39
CA THR A 230 17.09 13.04 2.87
C THR A 230 16.01 12.29 2.08
N SER A 231 16.42 11.42 1.17
CA SER A 231 15.51 10.53 0.43
C SER A 231 15.30 9.17 1.10
N ALA A 232 16.13 8.81 2.08
CA ALA A 232 16.03 7.53 2.79
C ALA A 232 14.80 7.47 3.70
N VAL A 233 14.42 8.61 4.28
CA VAL A 233 13.31 8.73 5.22
C VAL A 233 12.56 10.05 5.02
N HIS A 234 11.31 10.09 5.47
CA HIS A 234 10.53 11.31 5.59
C HIS A 234 9.67 11.28 6.85
N LEU A 235 9.21 12.43 7.30
CA LEU A 235 8.16 12.50 8.30
C LEU A 235 6.81 12.45 7.57
N GLY A 236 5.86 11.74 8.16
CA GLY A 236 4.48 11.65 7.69
C GLY A 236 3.50 12.13 8.74
N ILE A 237 2.42 12.77 8.31
CA ILE A 237 1.25 13.02 9.14
C ILE A 237 0.13 12.16 8.59
N THR A 238 -0.58 11.43 9.44
CA THR A 238 -1.63 10.50 9.00
C THR A 238 -2.94 10.77 9.76
N MET A 239 -4.05 10.84 9.02
CA MET A 239 -5.40 10.83 9.58
C MET A 239 -5.87 9.39 9.75
N ILE A 240 -5.82 8.83 10.94
CA ILE A 240 -6.25 7.47 11.25
C ILE A 240 -7.75 7.50 11.62
N GLN A 241 -8.60 7.70 10.62
CA GLN A 241 -10.03 7.97 10.82
C GLN A 241 -10.76 6.85 11.56
N LYS A 242 -10.41 5.55 11.33
CA LYS A 242 -11.04 4.41 12.03
C LYS A 242 -10.85 4.45 13.56
N ARG A 243 -9.77 5.09 14.05
CA ARG A 243 -9.47 5.20 15.48
C ARG A 243 -9.68 6.60 16.03
N ASN A 244 -10.10 7.55 15.19
CA ASN A 244 -10.16 8.97 15.52
C ASN A 244 -8.83 9.46 16.13
N GLU A 245 -7.73 9.24 15.40
CA GLU A 245 -6.38 9.62 15.82
C GLU A 245 -5.64 10.33 14.70
N ASN A 246 -4.82 11.31 15.05
CA ASN A 246 -3.73 11.77 14.22
C ASN A 246 -2.48 10.92 14.51
N GLY A 247 -1.76 10.54 13.46
CA GLY A 247 -0.44 9.94 13.57
C GLY A 247 0.64 10.90 13.05
N VAL A 248 1.79 10.89 13.70
CA VAL A 248 3.03 11.46 13.15
C VAL A 248 4.07 10.36 13.16
N GLU A 249 4.72 10.14 12.02
CA GLU A 249 5.65 9.03 11.86
C GLU A 249 6.95 9.42 11.18
N LEU A 250 8.02 8.72 11.50
CA LEU A 250 9.19 8.62 10.65
C LEU A 250 9.00 7.39 9.76
N TYR A 251 8.84 7.63 8.47
CA TYR A 251 8.71 6.58 7.46
C TYR A 251 10.08 6.30 6.85
N ILE A 252 10.51 5.04 6.92
CA ILE A 252 11.78 4.55 6.38
C ILE A 252 11.43 3.72 5.16
N ASN A 253 11.87 4.13 3.98
CA ASN A 253 11.52 3.49 2.72
C ASN A 253 12.05 2.04 2.69
N ASP A 254 13.03 1.69 1.93
CA ASP A 254 13.54 0.32 1.75
C ASP A 254 14.88 0.13 2.51
N ASP A 255 14.91 0.44 3.82
CA ASP A 255 16.14 0.39 4.65
C ASP A 255 15.87 -0.19 6.04
N LYS A 256 15.87 -1.53 6.13
CA LYS A 256 15.71 -2.24 7.40
C LYS A 256 16.93 -2.10 8.33
N GLU A 257 18.13 -1.88 7.78
CA GLU A 257 19.33 -1.69 8.58
C GLU A 257 19.28 -0.36 9.31
N LEU A 258 18.83 0.68 8.64
CA LEU A 258 18.58 1.97 9.28
C LEU A 258 17.54 1.86 10.41
N PHE A 259 16.41 1.15 10.17
CA PHE A 259 15.41 0.93 11.21
C PHE A 259 16.01 0.26 12.45
N ARG A 260 16.78 -0.83 12.27
CA ARG A 260 17.42 -1.56 13.39
C ARG A 260 18.44 -0.69 14.12
N SER A 261 19.25 0.06 13.36
CA SER A 261 20.20 1.02 13.93
C SER A 261 19.54 2.10 14.80
N LEU A 262 18.35 2.57 14.39
CA LEU A 262 17.53 3.51 15.16
C LEU A 262 16.90 2.82 16.37
N PHE A 263 16.41 1.59 16.21
CA PHE A 263 15.81 0.80 17.30
C PHE A 263 16.80 0.51 18.42
N ASP A 264 18.06 0.23 18.12
CA ASP A 264 19.14 0.05 19.10
C ASP A 264 19.38 1.32 19.95
N LYS A 265 18.92 2.47 19.46
CA LYS A 265 19.03 3.77 20.14
C LYS A 265 17.69 4.29 20.68
N LYS A 266 16.67 3.43 20.69
CA LYS A 266 15.30 3.75 21.06
C LYS A 266 15.20 4.59 22.34
N GLU A 267 15.80 4.12 23.43
CA GLU A 267 15.74 4.81 24.73
C GLU A 267 16.32 6.23 24.69
N SER A 268 17.41 6.43 23.93
CA SER A 268 18.03 7.74 23.77
C SER A 268 17.17 8.68 22.94
N ILE A 269 16.56 8.17 21.88
CA ILE A 269 15.66 8.92 20.98
C ILE A 269 14.38 9.32 21.71
N GLU A 270 13.76 8.38 22.43
CA GLU A 270 12.54 8.65 23.21
C GLU A 270 12.80 9.63 24.37
N LYS A 271 13.95 9.51 25.04
CA LYS A 271 14.36 10.47 26.07
C LYS A 271 14.56 11.87 25.51
N GLU A 272 15.17 11.99 24.32
CA GLU A 272 15.45 13.30 23.71
C GLU A 272 14.19 13.98 23.19
N SER A 273 13.31 13.22 22.54
CA SER A 273 12.05 13.74 22.03
C SER A 273 11.01 13.96 23.11
N GLY A 274 11.11 13.23 24.24
CA GLY A 274 10.08 13.17 25.27
C GLY A 274 8.80 12.47 24.80
N LEU A 275 8.89 11.65 23.74
CA LEU A 275 7.79 10.90 23.14
C LEU A 275 8.05 9.40 23.25
N THR A 276 7.00 8.62 23.37
CA THR A 276 7.03 7.16 23.26
C THR A 276 6.49 6.77 21.91
N TYR A 277 7.23 5.93 21.18
CA TYR A 277 6.89 5.56 19.82
C TYR A 277 6.44 4.11 19.72
N ASP A 278 5.56 3.84 18.77
CA ASP A 278 5.28 2.51 18.25
C ASP A 278 6.30 2.21 17.14
N TRP A 279 7.22 1.27 17.41
CA TRP A 279 8.32 0.89 16.52
C TRP A 279 7.90 -0.31 15.68
N GLN A 280 7.62 -0.09 14.41
CA GLN A 280 7.10 -1.09 13.48
C GLN A 280 8.13 -1.41 12.39
N GLU A 281 8.84 -2.52 12.52
CA GLU A 281 9.78 -2.99 11.48
C GLU A 281 9.04 -3.41 10.21
N LEU A 282 7.78 -3.90 10.31
CA LEU A 282 6.96 -4.39 9.21
C LEU A 282 7.70 -5.43 8.35
N PRO A 283 8.01 -6.62 8.89
CA PRO A 283 8.94 -7.57 8.26
C PRO A 283 8.48 -8.05 6.88
N LEU A 284 7.18 -7.98 6.58
CA LEU A 284 6.61 -8.35 5.30
C LEU A 284 6.52 -7.18 4.29
N LYS A 285 6.86 -5.95 4.71
CA LYS A 285 6.89 -4.77 3.84
C LYS A 285 8.33 -4.28 3.68
N LYS A 286 8.63 -3.63 2.57
CA LYS A 286 9.94 -2.97 2.35
C LYS A 286 10.17 -1.86 3.36
N ALA A 287 9.14 -1.08 3.62
CA ALA A 287 9.18 0.04 4.54
C ALA A 287 9.16 -0.39 6.01
N SER A 288 9.62 0.52 6.88
CA SER A 288 9.44 0.47 8.34
C SER A 288 8.95 1.83 8.80
N ARG A 289 8.33 1.90 9.97
CA ARG A 289 7.88 3.18 10.52
C ARG A 289 8.00 3.26 12.03
N ILE A 290 8.16 4.49 12.52
CA ILE A 290 8.23 4.81 13.93
C ILE A 290 7.15 5.86 14.18
N LEU A 291 6.05 5.45 14.81
CA LEU A 291 4.77 6.17 14.87
C LEU A 291 4.48 6.65 16.29
N VAL A 292 3.87 7.83 16.40
CA VAL A 292 3.20 8.30 17.59
C VAL A 292 1.81 8.78 17.23
N THR A 293 0.80 8.49 18.04
CA THR A 293 -0.59 8.88 17.79
C THR A 293 -1.17 9.72 18.90
N ASN A 294 -2.19 10.49 18.56
CA ASN A 294 -2.97 11.29 19.52
C ASN A 294 -4.44 11.30 19.10
N PRO A 295 -5.40 11.24 20.05
CA PRO A 295 -6.80 11.36 19.73
C PRO A 295 -7.11 12.60 18.88
N ALA A 296 -7.98 12.45 17.90
CA ALA A 296 -8.38 13.51 16.97
C ALA A 296 -9.88 13.42 16.65
N ASP A 297 -10.48 14.56 16.43
CA ASP A 297 -11.85 14.67 15.94
C ASP A 297 -11.81 15.45 14.62
N PHE A 298 -11.90 14.73 13.50
CA PHE A 298 -11.80 15.32 12.18
C PHE A 298 -13.10 16.02 11.75
N GLU A 299 -14.23 15.70 12.39
CA GLU A 299 -15.53 16.26 12.04
C GLU A 299 -15.76 17.63 12.68
N ASP A 300 -15.21 17.85 13.86
CA ASP A 300 -15.34 19.10 14.60
C ASP A 300 -14.15 20.05 14.33
N SER A 301 -14.33 20.96 13.38
CA SER A 301 -13.28 21.92 13.00
C SER A 301 -12.87 22.87 14.13
N SER A 302 -13.69 23.03 15.18
CA SER A 302 -13.31 23.85 16.34
C SER A 302 -12.17 23.25 17.17
N LYS A 303 -11.95 21.92 17.06
CA LYS A 303 -10.88 21.18 17.72
C LYS A 303 -9.59 21.06 16.88
N TRP A 304 -9.63 21.45 15.62
CA TRP A 304 -8.47 21.33 14.74
C TRP A 304 -7.25 22.13 15.18
N PRO A 305 -7.37 23.36 15.71
CA PRO A 305 -6.20 24.09 16.20
C PRO A 305 -5.39 23.34 17.24
N GLU A 306 -6.02 22.67 18.20
CA GLU A 306 -5.35 21.85 19.22
C GLU A 306 -4.64 20.65 18.60
N GLN A 307 -5.29 19.99 17.61
CA GLN A 307 -4.70 18.89 16.87
C GLN A 307 -3.48 19.36 16.06
N PHE A 308 -3.56 20.53 15.43
CA PHE A 308 -2.46 21.11 14.65
C PHE A 308 -1.26 21.48 15.52
N GLU A 309 -1.49 22.03 16.71
CA GLU A 309 -0.41 22.29 17.68
C GLU A 309 0.31 21.01 18.08
N TRP A 310 -0.43 19.94 18.37
CA TRP A 310 0.16 18.64 18.68
C TRP A 310 0.98 18.09 17.50
N ILE A 311 0.46 18.15 16.27
CA ILE A 311 1.17 17.71 15.06
C ILE A 311 2.48 18.50 14.90
N MET A 312 2.41 19.83 15.01
CA MET A 312 3.57 20.72 14.83
C MET A 312 4.65 20.45 15.88
N ASP A 313 4.28 20.36 17.15
CA ASP A 313 5.19 20.05 18.26
C ASP A 313 5.84 18.69 18.08
N THR A 314 5.05 17.67 17.71
CA THR A 314 5.52 16.32 17.47
C THR A 314 6.51 16.25 16.29
N LEU A 315 6.21 16.89 15.17
CA LEU A 315 7.10 16.98 14.01
C LEU A 315 8.44 17.63 14.36
N LEU A 316 8.43 18.73 15.10
CA LEU A 316 9.64 19.42 15.55
C LEU A 316 10.49 18.54 16.50
N LYS A 317 9.86 17.87 17.44
CA LYS A 317 10.52 16.94 18.36
C LYS A 317 11.13 15.75 17.64
N MET A 318 10.37 15.12 16.73
CA MET A 318 10.86 14.01 15.93
C MET A 318 12.02 14.44 15.04
N LYS A 319 11.89 15.52 14.27
CA LYS A 319 12.98 16.03 13.45
C LYS A 319 14.25 16.25 14.25
N LYS A 320 14.16 16.90 15.41
CA LYS A 320 15.30 17.16 16.29
C LYS A 320 15.94 15.87 16.80
N ALA A 321 15.14 14.93 17.30
CA ALA A 321 15.65 13.69 17.91
C ALA A 321 16.27 12.73 16.89
N PHE A 322 15.68 12.62 15.69
CA PHE A 322 16.15 11.68 14.67
C PHE A 322 17.29 12.23 13.80
N LYS A 323 17.37 13.57 13.57
CA LYS A 323 18.33 14.20 12.65
C LYS A 323 19.79 13.80 12.81
N LYS A 324 20.24 13.44 14.01
CA LYS A 324 21.62 13.03 14.29
C LYS A 324 21.92 11.56 14.02
N TYR A 325 20.88 10.77 13.71
CA TYR A 325 20.98 9.32 13.49
C TYR A 325 20.66 8.91 12.04
N ILE A 326 20.24 9.88 11.20
CA ILE A 326 19.83 9.71 9.82
C ILE A 326 20.88 10.29 8.87
#